data_cfb70c2fde96119fc0b8380be1fcc063
#
_entry.id   cfb70c2fde96119fc0b8380be1fcc063
#
_cell.length_a   1.000
_cell.length_b   1.000
_cell.length_c   1.000
_cell.angle_alpha   90.00
_cell.angle_beta   90.00
_cell.angle_gamma   90.00
#
_symmetry.space_group_name_H-M   'P 1'
#
loop_
_entity.id
_entity.type
_entity.pdbx_description
1 polymer ?
#
loop_
_entity_poly.entity_id
_entity_poly.type
_entity_poly.pdbx_seq_one_letter_code
_entity_poly.pdbx_strand_id
1 'polypeptide(L)'
;MANWEAVYDFYGPGRRRDGFTHPLLALVGAVYAPELRIAPETVSELHRLHDAGVGIVVAANHPSKHDPFVLASGVFDKRVRFLSSGTGLTKDPLFRGPLRPVFEYTGTVPVFRAKNYQGTAREVHDAAAARLIGLCVDRLTSGGVVLTFVEGTNSSADDLRTLRLDSVKKGVGQMVRGVREGGGRVAVLPVGIVYHGREHARTPPRRPVLAAGRPIVWEDPGAPPAIDEVRGAVRDGIDDALTAAWE
;
A
#
# COMPACT_ATOMS: atom_id res chain seq x y z
N MET A 1 -17.20 5.54 -15.06
CA MET A 1 -16.67 4.16 -14.91
C MET A 1 -16.99 3.21 -16.10
N ALA A 2 -17.44 3.69 -17.22
CA ALA A 2 -17.90 2.83 -18.33
C ALA A 2 -16.88 1.79 -18.86
N ASN A 3 -15.57 1.97 -18.62
CA ASN A 3 -14.51 1.11 -19.14
C ASN A 3 -13.59 0.54 -18.05
N TRP A 4 -14.09 0.33 -16.84
CA TRP A 4 -13.25 -0.12 -15.72
C TRP A 4 -12.65 -1.52 -15.97
N GLU A 5 -13.36 -2.41 -16.65
CA GLU A 5 -12.88 -3.74 -17.03
C GLU A 5 -11.65 -3.64 -17.92
N ALA A 6 -11.76 -2.92 -19.05
CA ALA A 6 -10.63 -2.69 -19.95
C ALA A 6 -9.45 -1.99 -19.27
N VAL A 7 -9.70 -1.13 -18.28
CA VAL A 7 -8.64 -0.50 -17.47
C VAL A 7 -7.92 -1.55 -16.65
N TYR A 8 -8.64 -2.42 -15.95
CA TYR A 8 -8.00 -3.46 -15.13
C TYR A 8 -7.31 -4.53 -16.00
N ASP A 9 -7.86 -4.86 -17.17
CA ASP A 9 -7.18 -5.76 -18.11
C ASP A 9 -5.89 -5.15 -18.65
N PHE A 10 -5.86 -3.82 -18.86
CA PHE A 10 -4.66 -3.11 -19.28
C PHE A 10 -3.58 -3.04 -18.19
N TYR A 11 -3.96 -2.81 -16.90
CA TYR A 11 -3.03 -2.69 -15.79
C TYR A 11 -2.73 -4.04 -15.10
N GLY A 12 -3.55 -5.04 -15.29
CA GLY A 12 -3.43 -6.36 -14.66
C GLY A 12 -2.08 -7.03 -14.91
N PRO A 13 -1.56 -7.11 -16.14
CA PRO A 13 -0.25 -7.74 -16.43
C PRO A 13 0.96 -7.05 -15.81
N GLY A 14 0.78 -5.84 -15.24
CA GLY A 14 1.88 -5.01 -14.73
C GLY A 14 2.62 -4.30 -15.86
N ARG A 15 2.84 -3.00 -15.68
CA ARG A 15 3.48 -2.15 -16.70
C ARG A 15 4.75 -1.48 -16.18
N ARG A 16 5.23 -1.92 -15.05
CA ARG A 16 6.43 -1.38 -14.43
C ARG A 16 7.63 -1.47 -15.38
N ARG A 17 8.41 -0.38 -15.42
CA ARG A 17 9.68 -0.28 -16.17
C ARG A 17 10.79 0.15 -15.22
N ASP A 18 11.64 -0.77 -14.82
CA ASP A 18 12.67 -0.50 -13.81
C ASP A 18 13.67 0.57 -14.26
N GLY A 19 14.02 0.62 -15.55
CA GLY A 19 14.86 1.67 -16.10
C GLY A 19 14.29 3.08 -15.97
N PHE A 20 12.98 3.23 -15.82
CA PHE A 20 12.30 4.49 -15.50
C PHE A 20 12.06 4.65 -14.00
N THR A 21 11.61 3.58 -13.35
CA THR A 21 11.17 3.62 -11.95
C THR A 21 12.31 3.88 -10.99
N HIS A 22 13.46 3.23 -11.16
CA HIS A 22 14.58 3.38 -10.23
C HIS A 22 15.16 4.81 -10.21
N PRO A 23 15.47 5.46 -11.34
CA PRO A 23 15.89 6.87 -11.34
C PRO A 23 14.83 7.79 -10.73
N LEU A 24 13.54 7.56 -11.02
CA LEU A 24 12.46 8.36 -10.45
C LEU A 24 12.41 8.22 -8.92
N LEU A 25 12.45 6.99 -8.39
CA LEU A 25 12.42 6.75 -6.95
C LEU A 25 13.66 7.33 -6.25
N ALA A 26 14.83 7.28 -6.89
CA ALA A 26 16.04 7.92 -6.38
C ALA A 26 15.88 9.44 -6.29
N LEU A 27 15.30 10.08 -7.33
CA LEU A 27 15.00 11.52 -7.33
C LEU A 27 13.99 11.88 -6.24
N VAL A 28 12.89 11.13 -6.14
CA VAL A 28 11.87 11.32 -5.09
C VAL A 28 12.49 11.15 -3.70
N GLY A 29 13.35 10.14 -3.51
CA GLY A 29 14.09 9.93 -2.29
C GLY A 29 15.00 11.11 -1.94
N ALA A 30 15.66 11.73 -2.91
CA ALA A 30 16.47 12.92 -2.68
C ALA A 30 15.65 14.16 -2.28
N VAL A 31 14.42 14.29 -2.84
CA VAL A 31 13.51 15.40 -2.52
C VAL A 31 12.92 15.28 -1.12
N TYR A 32 12.39 14.11 -0.75
CA TYR A 32 11.74 13.89 0.54
C TYR A 32 12.74 13.51 1.63
N ALA A 33 13.83 12.81 1.27
CA ALA A 33 14.83 12.26 2.18
C ALA A 33 14.19 11.58 3.41
N PRO A 34 13.27 10.61 3.21
CA PRO A 34 12.57 10.00 4.31
C PRO A 34 13.54 9.25 5.23
N GLU A 35 13.28 9.31 6.53
CA GLU A 35 13.96 8.49 7.52
C GLU A 35 13.19 7.17 7.66
N LEU A 36 13.79 6.05 7.20
CA LEU A 36 13.21 4.73 7.39
C LEU A 36 13.72 4.09 8.69
N ARG A 37 12.86 3.99 9.68
CA ARG A 37 13.06 3.26 10.93
C ARG A 37 12.52 1.86 10.78
N ILE A 38 13.41 0.90 10.74
CA ILE A 38 13.09 -0.53 10.61
C ILE A 38 14.12 -1.35 11.39
N ALA A 39 13.62 -2.22 12.27
CA ALA A 39 14.48 -3.08 13.07
C ALA A 39 15.22 -4.10 12.19
N PRO A 40 16.49 -4.44 12.50
CA PRO A 40 17.24 -5.44 11.73
C PRO A 40 16.52 -6.81 11.64
N GLU A 41 15.81 -7.19 12.68
CA GLU A 41 15.04 -8.43 12.75
C GLU A 41 13.87 -8.40 11.75
N THR A 42 13.20 -7.24 11.64
CA THR A 42 12.14 -7.02 10.65
C THR A 42 12.68 -7.11 9.23
N VAL A 43 13.86 -6.51 8.96
CA VAL A 43 14.53 -6.64 7.65
C VAL A 43 14.82 -8.09 7.31
N SER A 44 15.42 -8.84 8.26
CA SER A 44 15.76 -10.26 8.07
C SER A 44 14.52 -11.10 7.82
N GLU A 45 13.44 -10.85 8.56
CA GLU A 45 12.18 -11.56 8.39
C GLU A 45 11.51 -11.25 7.03
N LEU A 46 11.54 -10.00 6.58
CA LEU A 46 11.04 -9.62 5.27
C LEU A 46 11.79 -10.31 4.12
N HIS A 47 13.12 -10.42 4.21
CA HIS A 47 13.90 -11.18 3.25
C HIS A 47 13.53 -12.67 3.26
N ARG A 48 13.45 -13.27 4.44
CA ARG A 48 13.03 -14.67 4.59
C ARG A 48 11.66 -14.94 3.95
N LEU A 49 10.69 -14.05 4.19
CA LEU A 49 9.34 -14.15 3.61
C LEU A 49 9.37 -14.00 2.08
N HIS A 50 10.11 -13.02 1.57
CA HIS A 50 10.25 -12.77 0.14
C HIS A 50 10.91 -13.97 -0.58
N ASP A 51 12.03 -14.48 -0.04
CA ASP A 51 12.75 -15.62 -0.61
C ASP A 51 11.93 -16.93 -0.57
N ALA A 52 11.02 -17.02 0.41
CA ALA A 52 10.05 -18.12 0.51
C ALA A 52 8.81 -17.94 -0.41
N GLY A 53 8.76 -16.89 -1.24
CA GLY A 53 7.65 -16.62 -2.16
C GLY A 53 6.35 -16.18 -1.47
N VAL A 54 6.44 -15.65 -0.24
CA VAL A 54 5.27 -15.14 0.49
C VAL A 54 4.89 -13.77 -0.08
N GLY A 55 3.60 -13.57 -0.43
CA GLY A 55 3.10 -12.27 -0.85
C GLY A 55 3.17 -11.24 0.27
N ILE A 56 3.56 -10.00 -0.03
CA ILE A 56 3.72 -8.96 0.99
C ILE A 56 2.82 -7.77 0.68
N VAL A 57 1.95 -7.41 1.62
CA VAL A 57 1.19 -6.15 1.59
C VAL A 57 1.91 -5.14 2.47
N VAL A 58 2.38 -4.04 1.90
CA VAL A 58 2.83 -2.88 2.66
C VAL A 58 1.62 -1.99 2.94
N ALA A 59 1.21 -1.93 4.19
CA ALA A 59 -0.01 -1.27 4.64
C ALA A 59 0.35 -0.04 5.49
N ALA A 60 0.04 1.17 4.99
CA ALA A 60 0.39 2.42 5.66
C ALA A 60 -0.84 3.26 6.03
N ASN A 61 -0.71 4.12 7.05
CA ASN A 61 -1.63 5.24 7.28
C ASN A 61 -1.50 6.30 6.17
N HIS A 62 -2.44 7.24 6.09
CA HIS A 62 -2.49 8.22 4.99
C HIS A 62 -2.69 9.67 5.47
N PRO A 63 -1.73 10.24 6.22
CA PRO A 63 -1.86 11.59 6.78
C PRO A 63 -1.72 12.71 5.74
N SER A 64 -1.09 12.45 4.58
CA SER A 64 -0.75 13.51 3.62
C SER A 64 -0.93 13.10 2.16
N LYS A 65 -1.16 14.09 1.28
CA LYS A 65 -1.10 13.90 -0.17
C LYS A 65 0.28 13.50 -0.69
N HIS A 66 1.31 13.67 0.13
CA HIS A 66 2.71 13.33 -0.19
C HIS A 66 3.05 11.85 0.06
N ASP A 67 2.21 11.12 0.82
CA ASP A 67 2.49 9.74 1.24
C ASP A 67 2.82 8.76 0.11
N PRO A 68 2.19 8.81 -1.07
CA PRO A 68 2.56 7.90 -2.15
C PRO A 68 4.05 8.03 -2.56
N PHE A 69 4.57 9.24 -2.56
CA PHE A 69 5.97 9.50 -2.89
C PHE A 69 6.90 9.13 -1.74
N VAL A 70 6.49 9.44 -0.51
CA VAL A 70 7.24 9.12 0.70
C VAL A 70 7.33 7.61 0.88
N LEU A 71 6.22 6.88 0.79
CA LEU A 71 6.20 5.43 0.89
C LEU A 71 7.04 4.79 -0.22
N ALA A 72 6.86 5.22 -1.48
CA ALA A 72 7.61 4.70 -2.61
C ALA A 72 9.12 4.90 -2.46
N SER A 73 9.56 6.07 -1.94
CA SER A 73 10.98 6.32 -1.67
C SER A 73 11.50 5.54 -0.46
N GLY A 74 10.68 5.34 0.57
CA GLY A 74 11.02 4.54 1.75
C GLY A 74 11.25 3.07 1.42
N VAL A 75 10.36 2.46 0.63
CA VAL A 75 10.54 1.06 0.18
C VAL A 75 11.67 0.90 -0.85
N PHE A 76 12.22 2.00 -1.38
CA PHE A 76 13.41 1.97 -2.23
C PHE A 76 14.73 1.96 -1.43
N ASP A 77 14.67 2.03 -0.10
CA ASP A 77 15.84 1.84 0.78
C ASP A 77 16.55 0.52 0.48
N LYS A 78 17.89 0.54 0.50
CA LYS A 78 18.73 -0.61 0.12
C LYS A 78 18.42 -1.88 0.94
N ARG A 79 17.99 -1.73 2.20
CA ARG A 79 17.67 -2.83 3.12
C ARG A 79 16.43 -3.61 2.70
N VAL A 80 15.48 -2.97 2.03
CA VAL A 80 14.16 -3.53 1.66
C VAL A 80 13.79 -3.23 0.21
N ARG A 81 14.77 -3.00 -0.66
CA ARG A 81 14.57 -2.54 -2.05
C ARG A 81 13.65 -3.45 -2.87
N PHE A 82 13.59 -4.74 -2.59
CA PHE A 82 12.67 -5.66 -3.27
C PHE A 82 11.20 -5.24 -3.10
N LEU A 83 10.83 -4.57 -1.99
CA LEU A 83 9.48 -4.03 -1.78
C LEU A 83 9.12 -2.97 -2.83
N SER A 84 10.11 -2.29 -3.40
CA SER A 84 9.87 -1.28 -4.43
C SER A 84 9.37 -1.86 -5.76
N SER A 85 9.48 -3.19 -5.96
CA SER A 85 8.88 -3.89 -7.11
C SER A 85 7.35 -3.96 -7.02
N GLY A 86 6.80 -3.57 -5.88
CA GLY A 86 5.39 -3.68 -5.58
C GLY A 86 4.47 -2.83 -6.45
N THR A 87 3.23 -3.29 -6.53
CA THR A 87 2.14 -2.57 -7.18
C THR A 87 1.53 -1.57 -6.20
N GLY A 88 1.64 -0.29 -6.51
CA GLY A 88 0.96 0.77 -5.77
C GLY A 88 -0.52 0.89 -6.17
N LEU A 89 -1.37 1.24 -5.22
CA LEU A 89 -2.78 1.54 -5.47
C LEU A 89 -3.00 3.04 -5.36
N THR A 90 -3.51 3.69 -6.43
CA THR A 90 -3.79 5.12 -6.39
C THR A 90 -5.10 5.50 -7.09
N LYS A 91 -5.62 6.69 -6.77
CA LYS A 91 -6.92 7.16 -7.30
C LYS A 91 -6.88 7.32 -8.83
N ASP A 92 -7.91 6.84 -9.52
CA ASP A 92 -8.04 6.85 -10.99
C ASP A 92 -7.92 8.24 -11.65
N PRO A 93 -8.34 9.38 -11.07
CA PRO A 93 -8.18 10.67 -11.74
C PRO A 93 -6.73 11.03 -12.06
N LEU A 94 -5.75 10.48 -11.32
CA LEU A 94 -4.33 10.72 -11.60
C LEU A 94 -3.84 10.07 -12.90
N PHE A 95 -4.58 9.07 -13.40
CA PHE A 95 -4.28 8.40 -14.68
C PHE A 95 -4.87 9.13 -15.90
N ARG A 96 -5.59 10.22 -15.70
CA ARG A 96 -6.20 11.02 -16.80
C ARG A 96 -5.37 12.23 -17.18
N GLY A 97 -4.33 12.55 -16.41
CA GLY A 97 -3.53 13.75 -16.59
C GLY A 97 -2.12 13.47 -17.15
N PRO A 98 -1.27 14.48 -17.24
CA PRO A 98 0.09 14.37 -17.77
C PRO A 98 1.01 13.45 -16.93
N LEU A 99 0.63 13.15 -15.69
CA LEU A 99 1.35 12.20 -14.82
C LEU A 99 1.02 10.73 -15.10
N ARG A 100 0.11 10.44 -16.04
CA ARG A 100 -0.28 9.08 -16.39
C ARG A 100 0.92 8.17 -16.67
N PRO A 101 1.92 8.55 -17.51
CA PRO A 101 3.08 7.68 -17.77
C PRO A 101 3.88 7.35 -16.50
N VAL A 102 3.94 8.29 -15.55
CA VAL A 102 4.61 8.07 -14.26
C VAL A 102 3.96 6.92 -13.51
N PHE A 103 2.63 6.97 -13.34
CA PHE A 103 1.88 5.91 -12.64
C PHE A 103 1.90 4.57 -13.39
N GLU A 104 1.80 4.60 -14.72
CA GLU A 104 1.91 3.39 -15.54
C GLU A 104 3.27 2.72 -15.39
N TYR A 105 4.36 3.46 -15.57
CA TYR A 105 5.72 2.90 -15.57
C TYR A 105 6.23 2.57 -14.18
N THR A 106 5.61 3.08 -13.12
CA THR A 106 5.89 2.62 -11.74
C THR A 106 5.09 1.38 -11.34
N GLY A 107 4.24 0.85 -12.21
CA GLY A 107 3.43 -0.35 -11.92
C GLY A 107 2.23 -0.09 -11.02
N THR A 108 1.80 1.18 -10.91
CA THR A 108 0.65 1.56 -10.09
C THR A 108 -0.65 1.23 -10.80
N VAL A 109 -1.67 0.79 -10.05
CA VAL A 109 -3.00 0.43 -10.54
C VAL A 109 -4.03 1.46 -10.06
N PRO A 110 -4.95 1.91 -10.95
CA PRO A 110 -6.01 2.86 -10.56
C PRO A 110 -7.07 2.24 -9.66
N VAL A 111 -7.50 2.99 -8.65
CA VAL A 111 -8.60 2.65 -7.76
C VAL A 111 -9.82 3.51 -8.11
N PHE A 112 -10.91 2.88 -8.54
CA PHE A 112 -12.18 3.55 -8.79
C PHE A 112 -12.94 3.73 -7.47
N ARG A 113 -13.06 4.97 -7.00
CA ARG A 113 -13.74 5.29 -5.74
C ARG A 113 -15.15 5.82 -6.02
N ALA A 114 -16.16 5.28 -5.33
CA ALA A 114 -17.56 5.65 -5.50
C ALA A 114 -17.80 7.17 -5.46
N LYS A 115 -17.11 7.90 -4.56
CA LYS A 115 -17.22 9.36 -4.45
C LYS A 115 -16.83 10.13 -5.72
N ASN A 116 -16.03 9.53 -6.61
CA ASN A 116 -15.59 10.16 -7.86
C ASN A 116 -16.57 9.91 -9.02
N TYR A 117 -17.60 9.09 -8.83
CA TYR A 117 -18.52 8.62 -9.86
C TYR A 117 -19.96 8.61 -9.37
N GLN A 118 -20.42 9.78 -8.91
CA GLN A 118 -21.81 9.96 -8.50
C GLN A 118 -22.76 9.59 -9.65
N GLY A 119 -23.83 8.85 -9.35
CA GLY A 119 -24.78 8.36 -10.36
C GLY A 119 -24.41 7.04 -11.02
N THR A 120 -23.25 6.45 -10.74
CA THR A 120 -22.95 5.08 -11.14
C THR A 120 -23.62 4.09 -10.18
N ALA A 121 -24.22 3.04 -10.72
CA ALA A 121 -24.86 2.00 -9.92
C ALA A 121 -23.87 1.35 -8.96
N ARG A 122 -24.35 0.97 -7.77
CA ARG A 122 -23.52 0.37 -6.70
C ARG A 122 -22.86 -0.92 -7.15
N GLU A 123 -23.59 -1.73 -7.91
CA GLU A 123 -23.15 -3.03 -8.43
C GLU A 123 -21.89 -2.87 -9.31
N VAL A 124 -21.80 -1.78 -10.09
CA VAL A 124 -20.63 -1.47 -10.93
C VAL A 124 -19.42 -1.11 -10.07
N HIS A 125 -19.63 -0.39 -8.96
CA HIS A 125 -18.55 -0.09 -8.02
C HIS A 125 -18.08 -1.33 -7.30
N ASP A 126 -19.00 -2.19 -6.86
CA ASP A 126 -18.68 -3.42 -6.15
C ASP A 126 -17.94 -4.40 -7.09
N ALA A 127 -18.36 -4.52 -8.34
CA ALA A 127 -17.67 -5.32 -9.36
C ALA A 127 -16.25 -4.81 -9.65
N ALA A 128 -16.08 -3.49 -9.81
CA ALA A 128 -14.76 -2.89 -10.02
C ALA A 128 -13.84 -3.08 -8.80
N ALA A 129 -14.37 -2.95 -7.60
CA ALA A 129 -13.61 -3.21 -6.36
C ALA A 129 -13.21 -4.69 -6.25
N ALA A 130 -14.13 -5.63 -6.53
CA ALA A 130 -13.85 -7.06 -6.54
C ALA A 130 -12.75 -7.42 -7.55
N ARG A 131 -12.79 -6.85 -8.78
CA ARG A 131 -11.76 -7.07 -9.80
C ARG A 131 -10.39 -6.54 -9.34
N LEU A 132 -10.34 -5.35 -8.71
CA LEU A 132 -9.10 -4.81 -8.14
C LEU A 132 -8.53 -5.73 -7.07
N ILE A 133 -9.37 -6.19 -6.14
CA ILE A 133 -8.94 -7.13 -5.10
C ILE A 133 -8.41 -8.42 -5.73
N GLY A 134 -9.11 -8.97 -6.74
CA GLY A 134 -8.63 -10.14 -7.49
C GLY A 134 -7.22 -9.93 -8.07
N LEU A 135 -6.97 -8.80 -8.72
CA LEU A 135 -5.64 -8.47 -9.24
C LEU A 135 -4.56 -8.39 -8.13
N CYS A 136 -4.91 -7.85 -6.96
CA CYS A 136 -3.99 -7.81 -5.82
C CYS A 136 -3.74 -9.22 -5.28
N VAL A 137 -4.78 -10.06 -5.17
CA VAL A 137 -4.68 -11.45 -4.73
C VAL A 137 -3.78 -12.25 -5.68
N ASP A 138 -3.97 -12.15 -6.98
CA ASP A 138 -3.14 -12.83 -7.99
C ASP A 138 -1.65 -12.47 -7.85
N ARG A 139 -1.37 -11.17 -7.62
CA ARG A 139 0.01 -10.71 -7.38
C ARG A 139 0.61 -11.25 -6.10
N LEU A 140 -0.15 -11.21 -5.01
CA LEU A 140 0.31 -11.71 -3.71
C LEU A 140 0.50 -13.22 -3.74
N THR A 141 -0.40 -13.96 -4.38
CA THR A 141 -0.28 -15.42 -4.54
C THR A 141 0.98 -15.81 -5.34
N SER A 142 1.41 -14.93 -6.26
CA SER A 142 2.67 -15.10 -7.01
C SER A 142 3.92 -14.62 -6.25
N GLY A 143 3.83 -14.36 -4.95
CA GLY A 143 4.94 -13.85 -4.12
C GLY A 143 5.26 -12.37 -4.35
N GLY A 144 4.37 -11.63 -5.00
CA GLY A 144 4.56 -10.21 -5.29
C GLY A 144 4.25 -9.30 -4.12
N VAL A 145 4.45 -8.00 -4.32
CA VAL A 145 4.23 -6.96 -3.31
C VAL A 145 3.10 -6.03 -3.74
N VAL A 146 2.24 -5.64 -2.79
CA VAL A 146 1.19 -4.62 -2.96
C VAL A 146 1.39 -3.52 -1.93
N LEU A 147 1.40 -2.25 -2.37
CA LEU A 147 1.48 -1.08 -1.49
C LEU A 147 0.11 -0.40 -1.43
N THR A 148 -0.39 -0.21 -0.22
CA THR A 148 -1.73 0.37 -0.02
C THR A 148 -1.79 1.28 1.20
N PHE A 149 -2.69 2.27 1.13
CA PHE A 149 -3.08 3.09 2.27
C PHE A 149 -4.40 2.57 2.83
N VAL A 150 -4.38 2.13 4.08
CA VAL A 150 -5.52 1.42 4.69
C VAL A 150 -6.75 2.29 4.88
N GLU A 151 -6.59 3.60 4.91
CA GLU A 151 -7.69 4.57 5.09
C GLU A 151 -8.45 4.87 3.78
N GLY A 152 -7.86 4.56 2.62
CA GLY A 152 -8.44 4.82 1.30
C GLY A 152 -8.57 6.31 0.92
N THR A 153 -8.28 7.23 1.83
CA THR A 153 -8.25 8.68 1.66
C THR A 153 -7.33 9.29 2.69
N ASN A 154 -6.85 10.51 2.47
CA ASN A 154 -6.05 11.21 3.47
C ASN A 154 -6.83 11.32 4.78
N SER A 155 -6.15 11.05 5.89
CA SER A 155 -6.72 11.25 7.22
C SER A 155 -7.06 12.71 7.44
N SER A 156 -8.22 12.95 8.04
CA SER A 156 -8.63 14.27 8.55
C SER A 156 -8.67 14.27 10.09
N ALA A 157 -8.08 13.25 10.71
CA ALA A 157 -8.10 13.11 12.16
C ALA A 157 -7.29 14.22 12.83
N ASP A 158 -7.81 14.74 13.92
CA ASP A 158 -7.14 15.75 14.76
C ASP A 158 -5.91 15.14 15.48
N ASP A 159 -5.93 13.81 15.70
CA ASP A 159 -4.81 13.05 16.24
C ASP A 159 -4.29 12.07 15.19
N LEU A 160 -3.07 12.31 14.70
CA LEU A 160 -2.38 11.48 13.72
C LEU A 160 -1.45 10.44 14.39
N ARG A 161 -1.49 10.32 15.72
CA ARG A 161 -0.67 9.36 16.49
C ARG A 161 -1.30 7.98 16.58
N THR A 162 -2.60 7.89 16.35
CA THR A 162 -3.35 6.65 16.42
C THR A 162 -4.24 6.46 15.20
N LEU A 163 -4.44 5.22 14.77
CA LEU A 163 -5.30 4.86 13.66
C LEU A 163 -6.61 4.24 14.20
N ARG A 164 -7.74 4.87 13.90
CA ARG A 164 -9.04 4.32 14.29
C ARG A 164 -9.41 3.10 13.46
N LEU A 165 -9.97 2.06 14.08
CA LEU A 165 -10.37 0.82 13.39
C LEU A 165 -11.38 1.06 12.25
N ASP A 166 -12.32 2.00 12.43
CA ASP A 166 -13.30 2.37 11.41
C ASP A 166 -12.66 3.07 10.19
N SER A 167 -11.46 3.65 10.36
CA SER A 167 -10.67 4.22 9.27
C SER A 167 -10.03 3.13 8.40
N VAL A 168 -9.68 1.97 8.96
CA VAL A 168 -9.09 0.85 8.19
C VAL A 168 -10.16 0.21 7.30
N LYS A 169 -10.04 0.39 6.01
CA LYS A 169 -10.98 -0.15 5.00
C LYS A 169 -10.81 -1.66 4.83
N LYS A 170 -11.85 -2.32 4.32
CA LYS A 170 -11.89 -3.78 4.16
C LYS A 170 -10.87 -4.34 3.16
N GLY A 171 -10.28 -3.50 2.30
CA GLY A 171 -9.44 -3.95 1.19
C GLY A 171 -8.26 -4.81 1.61
N VAL A 172 -7.51 -4.43 2.67
CA VAL A 172 -6.40 -5.25 3.16
C VAL A 172 -6.87 -6.62 3.66
N GLY A 173 -7.99 -6.66 4.41
CA GLY A 173 -8.58 -7.91 4.88
C GLY A 173 -9.07 -8.80 3.74
N GLN A 174 -9.66 -8.22 2.70
CA GLN A 174 -10.10 -8.95 1.50
C GLN A 174 -8.91 -9.54 0.73
N MET A 175 -7.79 -8.80 0.61
CA MET A 175 -6.57 -9.31 -0.03
C MET A 175 -5.98 -10.49 0.74
N VAL A 176 -5.80 -10.35 2.06
CA VAL A 176 -5.27 -11.42 2.91
C VAL A 176 -6.17 -12.66 2.83
N ARG A 177 -7.47 -12.48 3.02
CA ARG A 177 -8.44 -13.56 2.95
C ARG A 177 -8.42 -14.26 1.59
N GLY A 178 -8.43 -13.52 0.48
CA GLY A 178 -8.43 -14.10 -0.86
C GLY A 178 -7.17 -14.93 -1.16
N VAL A 179 -5.99 -14.49 -0.72
CA VAL A 179 -4.76 -15.27 -0.83
C VAL A 179 -4.88 -16.57 -0.02
N ARG A 180 -5.41 -16.49 1.21
CA ARG A 180 -5.59 -17.64 2.10
C ARG A 180 -6.64 -18.64 1.60
N GLU A 181 -7.74 -18.17 1.01
CA GLU A 181 -8.75 -19.01 0.36
C GLU A 181 -8.15 -19.81 -0.82
N GLY A 182 -7.17 -19.25 -1.52
CA GLY A 182 -6.40 -19.92 -2.56
C GLY A 182 -5.25 -20.81 -2.05
N GLY A 183 -5.12 -21.00 -0.72
CA GLY A 183 -4.03 -21.80 -0.12
C GLY A 183 -2.67 -21.11 -0.13
N GLY A 184 -2.59 -19.85 -0.56
CA GLY A 184 -1.36 -19.06 -0.56
C GLY A 184 -0.93 -18.59 0.84
N ARG A 185 0.28 -18.04 0.95
CA ARG A 185 0.83 -17.41 2.16
C ARG A 185 0.96 -15.92 1.93
N VAL A 186 0.65 -15.12 2.94
CA VAL A 186 0.69 -13.67 2.85
C VAL A 186 1.11 -13.04 4.16
N ALA A 187 1.90 -11.97 4.07
CA ALA A 187 2.30 -11.14 5.18
C ALA A 187 1.84 -9.69 4.95
N VAL A 188 1.52 -8.98 6.01
CA VAL A 188 1.29 -7.54 5.99
C VAL A 188 2.40 -6.86 6.78
N LEU A 189 3.12 -5.94 6.14
CA LEU A 189 4.06 -5.04 6.78
C LEU A 189 3.31 -3.75 7.15
N PRO A 190 3.02 -3.52 8.43
CA PRO A 190 2.44 -2.25 8.87
C PRO A 190 3.49 -1.14 8.86
N VAL A 191 3.10 0.04 8.37
CA VAL A 191 4.00 1.21 8.26
C VAL A 191 3.30 2.45 8.80
N GLY A 192 3.91 3.11 9.77
CA GLY A 192 3.51 4.42 10.27
C GLY A 192 4.25 5.54 9.53
N ILE A 193 3.53 6.54 9.01
CA ILE A 193 4.10 7.73 8.34
C ILE A 193 3.80 8.96 9.19
N VAL A 194 4.85 9.72 9.54
CA VAL A 194 4.77 10.93 10.37
C VAL A 194 5.52 12.09 9.72
N TYR A 195 4.96 13.28 9.80
CA TYR A 195 5.51 14.53 9.25
C TYR A 195 5.85 15.59 10.30
N HIS A 196 5.62 15.31 11.56
CA HIS A 196 5.85 16.22 12.68
C HIS A 196 5.22 17.62 12.49
N GLY A 197 3.91 17.65 12.18
CA GLY A 197 3.13 18.87 11.97
C GLY A 197 3.21 19.48 10.57
N ARG A 198 3.76 18.76 9.58
CA ARG A 198 3.85 19.20 8.18
C ARG A 198 2.99 18.40 7.21
N GLU A 199 1.97 17.70 7.71
CA GLU A 199 1.11 16.79 6.95
C GLU A 199 0.39 17.51 5.79
N HIS A 200 0.04 18.78 5.99
CA HIS A 200 -0.68 19.61 5.02
C HIS A 200 0.21 20.60 4.27
N ALA A 201 1.54 20.43 4.34
CA ALA A 201 2.46 21.31 3.62
C ALA A 201 2.16 21.36 2.12
N ARG A 202 2.26 22.55 1.52
CA ARG A 202 2.10 22.73 0.07
C ARG A 202 3.33 22.22 -0.70
N THR A 203 4.51 22.40 -0.12
CA THR A 203 5.80 21.92 -0.64
C THR A 203 6.13 20.55 -0.07
N PRO A 204 6.94 19.73 -0.77
CA PRO A 204 7.38 18.44 -0.24
C PRO A 204 8.02 18.59 1.15
N PRO A 205 7.45 17.97 2.21
CA PRO A 205 8.05 18.00 3.53
C PRO A 205 9.33 17.17 3.51
N ARG A 206 10.44 17.74 4.00
CA ARG A 206 11.70 17.02 4.11
C ARG A 206 11.73 16.18 5.38
N ARG A 207 12.36 15.01 5.28
CA ARG A 207 12.58 14.06 6.38
C ARG A 207 11.29 13.62 7.09
N PRO A 208 10.26 13.18 6.34
CA PRO A 208 9.19 12.44 6.99
C PRO A 208 9.77 11.16 7.57
N VAL A 209 9.19 10.68 8.67
CA VAL A 209 9.58 9.41 9.29
C VAL A 209 8.64 8.32 8.79
N LEU A 210 9.21 7.20 8.35
CA LEU A 210 8.49 5.95 8.11
C LEU A 210 9.01 4.93 9.12
N ALA A 211 8.16 4.48 10.02
CA ALA A 211 8.50 3.36 10.90
C ALA A 211 7.79 2.10 10.41
N ALA A 212 8.54 1.01 10.24
CA ALA A 212 8.00 -0.28 9.87
C ALA A 212 7.84 -1.15 11.13
N GLY A 213 6.64 -1.65 11.37
CA GLY A 213 6.35 -2.62 12.41
C GLY A 213 6.83 -4.03 12.05
N ARG A 214 6.52 -5.00 12.90
CA ARG A 214 6.80 -6.42 12.59
C ARG A 214 5.82 -6.91 11.53
N PRO A 215 6.26 -7.76 10.57
CA PRO A 215 5.35 -8.40 9.64
C PRO A 215 4.33 -9.27 10.37
N ILE A 216 3.06 -9.12 10.00
CA ILE A 216 1.95 -9.97 10.47
C ILE A 216 1.75 -11.03 9.41
N VAL A 217 1.94 -12.31 9.77
CA VAL A 217 1.98 -13.42 8.80
C VAL A 217 0.74 -14.30 8.95
N TRP A 218 0.13 -14.65 7.83
CA TRP A 218 -0.96 -15.62 7.72
C TRP A 218 -0.49 -16.77 6.82
N GLU A 219 0.01 -17.83 7.42
CA GLU A 219 0.53 -19.01 6.72
C GLU A 219 -0.07 -20.33 7.21
N ASP A 220 -0.83 -20.30 8.30
CA ASP A 220 -1.43 -21.49 8.90
C ASP A 220 -2.41 -22.16 7.91
N PRO A 221 -2.37 -23.47 7.69
CA PRO A 221 -3.28 -24.17 6.77
C PRO A 221 -4.76 -24.21 7.24
N GLY A 222 -5.07 -23.56 8.36
CA GLY A 222 -6.42 -23.42 8.88
C GLY A 222 -7.35 -22.58 8.01
N ALA A 223 -8.54 -22.28 8.53
CA ALA A 223 -9.53 -21.45 7.86
C ALA A 223 -8.97 -20.04 7.56
N PRO A 224 -9.34 -19.44 6.40
CA PRO A 224 -8.95 -18.06 6.11
C PRO A 224 -9.42 -17.10 7.22
N PRO A 225 -8.60 -16.09 7.59
CA PRO A 225 -8.96 -15.18 8.68
C PRO A 225 -10.20 -14.35 8.33
N ALA A 226 -10.94 -13.93 9.36
CA ALA A 226 -12.02 -12.96 9.17
C ALA A 226 -11.45 -11.59 8.74
N ILE A 227 -12.17 -10.89 7.87
CA ILE A 227 -11.75 -9.58 7.35
C ILE A 227 -11.50 -8.59 8.50
N ASP A 228 -12.37 -8.59 9.52
CA ASP A 228 -12.25 -7.67 10.65
C ASP A 228 -11.12 -8.06 11.61
N GLU A 229 -10.77 -9.32 11.72
CA GLU A 229 -9.58 -9.80 12.41
C GLU A 229 -8.30 -9.22 11.77
N VAL A 230 -8.18 -9.36 10.44
CA VAL A 230 -7.04 -8.78 9.70
C VAL A 230 -6.99 -7.26 9.88
N ARG A 231 -8.13 -6.57 9.79
CA ARG A 231 -8.20 -5.12 9.98
C ARG A 231 -7.74 -4.70 11.38
N GLY A 232 -8.15 -5.45 12.41
CA GLY A 232 -7.70 -5.22 13.79
C GLY A 232 -6.20 -5.36 13.94
N ALA A 233 -5.64 -6.49 13.50
CA ALA A 233 -4.21 -6.74 13.56
C ALA A 233 -3.39 -5.69 12.79
N VAL A 234 -3.84 -5.28 11.60
CA VAL A 234 -3.16 -4.26 10.79
C VAL A 234 -3.24 -2.88 11.46
N ARG A 235 -4.38 -2.52 12.05
CA ARG A 235 -4.51 -1.28 12.83
C ARG A 235 -3.50 -1.27 13.97
N ASP A 236 -3.47 -2.31 14.79
CA ASP A 236 -2.59 -2.41 15.96
C ASP A 236 -1.11 -2.31 15.55
N GLY A 237 -0.74 -3.01 14.48
CA GLY A 237 0.61 -2.94 13.93
C GLY A 237 0.99 -1.55 13.39
N ILE A 238 0.05 -0.79 12.80
CA ILE A 238 0.29 0.58 12.36
C ILE A 238 0.39 1.52 13.57
N ASP A 239 -0.42 1.34 14.61
CA ASP A 239 -0.36 2.14 15.85
C ASP A 239 0.99 1.95 16.56
N ASP A 240 1.50 0.72 16.63
CA ASP A 240 2.84 0.43 17.15
C ASP A 240 3.92 1.13 16.31
N ALA A 241 3.80 1.07 14.99
CA ALA A 241 4.71 1.74 14.07
C ALA A 241 4.64 3.27 14.17
N LEU A 242 3.45 3.85 14.37
CA LEU A 242 3.27 5.28 14.61
C LEU A 242 3.93 5.70 15.93
N THR A 243 3.76 4.93 17.00
CA THR A 243 4.43 5.18 18.27
C THR A 243 5.94 5.25 18.09
N ALA A 244 6.54 4.27 17.41
CA ALA A 244 7.98 4.25 17.10
C ALA A 244 8.42 5.38 16.16
N ALA A 245 7.52 5.93 15.34
CA ALA A 245 7.83 7.07 14.46
C ALA A 245 7.84 8.40 15.21
N TRP A 246 7.09 8.52 16.31
CA TRP A 246 7.03 9.74 17.13
C TRP A 246 8.17 9.83 18.15
N GLU A 247 8.78 8.72 18.55
CA GLU A 247 9.99 8.66 19.39
C GLU A 247 11.24 9.17 18.66
#